data_40000c0d7f90977a308751a34b3bbb90
#
_entry.id   40000c0d7f90977a308751a34b3bbb90
#
_cell.length_a   1.000
_cell.length_b   1.000
_cell.length_c   1.000
_cell.angle_alpha   90.00
_cell.angle_beta   90.00
_cell.angle_gamma   90.00
#
_symmetry.space_group_name_H-M   'P 1'
#
loop_
_entity.id
_entity.type
_entity.pdbx_description
1 polymer ?
#
loop_
_entity_poly.entity_id
_entity_poly.type
_entity_poly.pdbx_seq_one_letter_code
_entity_poly.pdbx_strand_id
1 'polypeptide(L)'
;MRFTPHDYQRFAIDFIKEHTNAAVFLDMGLGKTVITLTALDDLLFDSFEVSRVLVVCPLRVAKTTWPQEIAKWDHLRHLRYSVVVGTPKERVAALSRPAELYIINRENVEWLVKHYAGRKMPFDMLIIDELSSFKNSRAKRFLALKKVLGQFTRVIGLTGTPAPNGLEDLWPQIYLLDRGARLGRTMRSYLDMYFDTPNSWLPYKRELKPGAEEAIYQRISDICVSMRAADHLKMPERVDNVVELRLSAREEKLYRQMERDMLLPYADGDVLALNAASLAGKLLQLANGAVYDEFHNVRVLHDRKLDALEDLIEAANGKPVLVMYNYQHDLTRIQQRFGKGSPENPNGVREL
;
A
#
# COMPACT_ATOMS: atom_id res chain seq x y z
N MET A 1 13.42 -5.74 22.12
CA MET A 1 14.68 -5.90 21.35
C MET A 1 15.39 -4.55 21.28
N ARG A 2 16.72 -4.53 21.45
CA ARG A 2 17.51 -3.29 21.30
C ARG A 2 17.57 -2.91 19.81
N PHE A 3 17.27 -1.66 19.49
CA PHE A 3 17.41 -1.12 18.15
C PHE A 3 18.82 -0.57 17.95
N THR A 4 19.50 -1.02 16.91
CA THR A 4 20.78 -0.47 16.48
C THR A 4 20.61 -0.03 15.02
N PRO A 5 20.41 1.26 14.76
CA PRO A 5 20.14 1.74 13.41
C PRO A 5 21.35 1.57 12.51
N HIS A 6 21.13 1.16 11.27
CA HIS A 6 22.09 1.26 10.18
C HIS A 6 22.35 2.73 9.82
N ASP A 7 23.43 3.02 9.12
CA ASP A 7 23.79 4.40 8.77
C ASP A 7 22.70 5.11 7.96
N TYR A 8 22.09 4.42 7.00
CA TYR A 8 20.96 4.97 6.25
C TYR A 8 19.74 5.25 7.14
N GLN A 9 19.51 4.44 8.17
CA GLN A 9 18.42 4.66 9.12
C GLN A 9 18.70 5.87 10.01
N ARG A 10 19.95 6.04 10.47
CA ARG A 10 20.36 7.23 11.22
C ARG A 10 20.13 8.48 10.40
N PHE A 11 20.61 8.48 9.16
CA PHE A 11 20.37 9.59 8.25
C PHE A 11 18.89 9.91 8.06
N ALA A 12 18.03 8.91 7.88
CA ALA A 12 16.59 9.12 7.74
C ALA A 12 15.93 9.62 9.03
N ILE A 13 16.39 9.17 10.21
CA ILE A 13 15.93 9.66 11.51
C ILE A 13 16.28 11.14 11.66
N ASP A 14 17.55 11.50 11.41
CA ASP A 14 18.01 12.88 11.51
C ASP A 14 17.29 13.77 10.48
N PHE A 15 17.10 13.29 9.27
CA PHE A 15 16.33 14.01 8.24
C PHE A 15 14.89 14.31 8.68
N ILE A 16 14.18 13.37 9.33
CA ILE A 16 12.83 13.60 9.87
C ILE A 16 12.88 14.64 10.99
N LYS A 17 13.88 14.62 11.84
CA LYS A 17 14.03 15.57 12.97
C LYS A 17 14.31 16.99 12.48
N GLU A 18 15.21 17.14 11.52
CA GLU A 18 15.64 18.45 10.99
C GLU A 18 14.58 19.13 10.12
N HIS A 19 13.69 18.36 9.47
CA HIS A 19 12.72 18.91 8.53
C HIS A 19 11.30 18.89 9.10
N THR A 20 10.65 20.05 9.13
CA THR A 20 9.23 20.15 9.53
C THR A 20 8.31 19.48 8.50
N ASN A 21 8.70 19.45 7.24
CA ASN A 21 7.99 18.76 6.16
C ASN A 21 8.98 17.86 5.42
N ALA A 22 8.76 16.56 5.46
CA ALA A 22 9.64 15.60 4.83
C ALA A 22 8.89 14.46 4.14
N ALA A 23 9.42 14.00 3.01
CA ALA A 23 9.04 12.75 2.37
C ALA A 23 10.19 11.75 2.48
N VAL A 24 9.91 10.60 3.05
CA VAL A 24 10.87 9.51 3.22
C VAL A 24 10.48 8.37 2.30
N PHE A 25 11.16 8.30 1.15
CA PHE A 25 10.94 7.30 0.10
C PHE A 25 11.93 6.16 0.31
N LEU A 26 11.53 5.19 1.09
CA LEU A 26 12.33 4.01 1.38
C LEU A 26 11.65 2.76 0.86
N ASP A 27 12.41 1.88 0.21
CA ASP A 27 11.90 0.58 -0.21
C ASP A 27 11.32 -0.23 0.95
N MET A 28 10.51 -1.24 0.61
CA MET A 28 9.97 -2.16 1.61
C MET A 28 11.10 -2.87 2.35
N GLY A 29 10.93 -3.08 3.67
CA GLY A 29 11.93 -3.76 4.49
C GLY A 29 13.03 -2.87 5.07
N LEU A 30 13.18 -1.61 4.64
CA LEU A 30 14.19 -0.68 5.17
C LEU A 30 13.86 -0.08 6.54
N GLY A 31 12.72 -0.46 7.14
CA GLY A 31 12.36 -0.08 8.50
C GLY A 31 11.73 1.30 8.65
N LYS A 32 10.94 1.77 7.67
CA LYS A 32 10.24 3.08 7.72
C LYS A 32 9.58 3.36 9.07
N THR A 33 8.86 2.37 9.61
CA THR A 33 8.10 2.53 10.86
C THR A 33 9.01 2.75 12.06
N VAL A 34 10.05 1.94 12.24
CA VAL A 34 10.98 2.10 13.38
C VAL A 34 11.80 3.39 13.25
N ILE A 35 12.23 3.76 12.05
CA ILE A 35 12.90 5.04 11.77
C ILE A 35 12.02 6.20 12.23
N THR A 36 10.77 6.21 11.79
CA THR A 36 9.82 7.28 12.13
C THR A 36 9.51 7.30 13.62
N LEU A 37 9.27 6.15 14.24
CA LEU A 37 9.03 6.06 15.69
C LEU A 37 10.23 6.53 16.51
N THR A 38 11.45 6.22 16.09
CA THR A 38 12.69 6.70 16.76
C THR A 38 12.84 8.22 16.64
N ALA A 39 12.54 8.79 15.47
CA ALA A 39 12.53 10.24 15.31
C ALA A 39 11.43 10.90 16.16
N LEU A 40 10.25 10.27 16.26
CA LEU A 40 9.16 10.75 17.11
C LEU A 40 9.50 10.72 18.60
N ASP A 41 10.22 9.71 19.03
CA ASP A 41 10.66 9.58 20.44
C ASP A 41 11.46 10.81 20.87
N ASP A 42 12.44 11.21 20.06
CA ASP A 42 13.23 12.41 20.27
C ASP A 42 12.36 13.70 20.22
N LEU A 43 11.50 13.83 19.19
CA LEU A 43 10.64 15.01 19.03
C LEU A 43 9.60 15.18 20.15
N LEU A 44 9.17 14.09 20.78
CA LEU A 44 8.19 14.09 21.84
C LEU A 44 8.81 14.28 23.24
N PHE A 45 9.97 13.66 23.51
CA PHE A 45 10.50 13.53 24.87
C PHE A 45 11.86 14.18 25.08
N ASP A 46 12.65 14.39 24.05
CA ASP A 46 13.96 15.05 24.17
C ASP A 46 13.92 16.51 23.75
N SER A 47 13.44 16.81 22.52
CA SER A 47 13.35 18.18 22.01
C SER A 47 12.03 18.88 22.33
N PHE A 48 10.98 18.13 22.71
CA PHE A 48 9.63 18.63 23.03
C PHE A 48 9.00 19.50 21.94
N GLU A 49 9.38 19.28 20.67
CA GLU A 49 8.84 20.02 19.53
C GLU A 49 7.42 19.61 19.16
N VAL A 50 7.01 18.41 19.58
CA VAL A 50 5.73 17.77 19.27
C VAL A 50 5.11 17.24 20.54
N SER A 51 3.79 17.35 20.66
CA SER A 51 3.06 16.80 21.81
C SER A 51 2.06 15.71 21.44
N ARG A 52 1.43 15.80 20.26
CA ARG A 52 0.45 14.82 19.78
C ARG A 52 0.57 14.60 18.28
N VAL A 53 0.70 13.35 17.92
CA VAL A 53 0.93 12.90 16.53
C VAL A 53 -0.29 12.17 15.99
N LEU A 54 -0.73 12.56 14.80
CA LEU A 54 -1.72 11.84 14.02
C LEU A 54 -1.00 11.00 12.95
N VAL A 55 -1.15 9.68 13.02
CA VAL A 55 -0.64 8.74 12.01
C VAL A 55 -1.79 8.27 11.13
N VAL A 56 -1.72 8.55 9.85
CA VAL A 56 -2.70 8.11 8.84
C VAL A 56 -2.07 7.00 8.00
N CYS A 57 -2.63 5.80 8.03
CA CYS A 57 -2.06 4.62 7.37
C CYS A 57 -3.14 3.64 6.85
N PRO A 58 -2.80 2.55 6.14
CA PRO A 58 -3.75 1.48 5.82
C PRO A 58 -4.31 0.81 7.08
N LEU A 59 -5.57 0.32 7.02
CA LEU A 59 -6.27 -0.26 8.17
C LEU A 59 -5.48 -1.37 8.87
N ARG A 60 -4.89 -2.29 8.11
CA ARG A 60 -4.08 -3.38 8.66
C ARG A 60 -2.86 -2.82 9.40
N VAL A 61 -2.15 -1.89 8.77
CA VAL A 61 -0.97 -1.24 9.34
C VAL A 61 -1.31 -0.52 10.64
N ALA A 62 -2.48 0.15 10.70
CA ALA A 62 -2.97 0.80 11.93
C ALA A 62 -3.20 -0.19 13.08
N LYS A 63 -3.74 -1.38 12.77
CA LYS A 63 -4.08 -2.39 13.77
C LYS A 63 -2.90 -3.25 14.22
N THR A 64 -1.90 -3.45 13.35
CA THR A 64 -0.83 -4.43 13.58
C THR A 64 0.55 -3.82 13.56
N THR A 65 1.00 -3.23 12.47
CA THR A 65 2.41 -2.85 12.26
C THR A 65 2.89 -1.81 13.26
N TRP A 66 2.20 -0.67 13.39
CA TRP A 66 2.59 0.38 14.33
C TRP A 66 2.59 -0.10 15.78
N PRO A 67 1.51 -0.78 16.29
CA PRO A 67 1.51 -1.35 17.64
C PRO A 67 2.63 -2.37 17.87
N GLN A 68 2.87 -3.25 16.90
CA GLN A 68 3.90 -4.28 17.01
C GLN A 68 5.32 -3.70 17.03
N GLU A 69 5.61 -2.68 16.20
CA GLU A 69 6.91 -2.03 16.22
C GLU A 69 7.16 -1.27 17.53
N ILE A 70 6.15 -0.60 18.10
CA ILE A 70 6.26 0.03 19.42
C ILE A 70 6.58 -1.02 20.51
N ALA A 71 5.87 -2.14 20.50
CA ALA A 71 6.08 -3.20 21.50
C ALA A 71 7.43 -3.94 21.32
N LYS A 72 7.93 -4.05 20.09
CA LYS A 72 9.13 -4.78 19.71
C LYS A 72 10.41 -4.12 20.22
N TRP A 73 10.52 -2.80 20.10
CA TRP A 73 11.73 -2.06 20.38
C TRP A 73 11.75 -1.50 21.79
N ASP A 74 12.82 -1.77 22.55
CA ASP A 74 12.91 -1.45 23.98
C ASP A 74 12.79 0.06 24.25
N HIS A 75 13.40 0.90 23.40
CA HIS A 75 13.35 2.37 23.51
C HIS A 75 12.00 2.99 23.18
N LEU A 76 11.07 2.26 22.54
CA LEU A 76 9.76 2.77 22.14
C LEU A 76 8.61 2.31 23.06
N ARG A 77 8.85 1.41 24.01
CA ARG A 77 7.79 0.80 24.84
C ARG A 77 7.03 1.78 25.71
N HIS A 78 7.61 2.93 26.00
CA HIS A 78 6.96 3.97 26.81
C HIS A 78 5.99 4.84 26.00
N LEU A 79 6.04 4.80 24.64
CA LEU A 79 5.12 5.52 23.78
C LEU A 79 3.69 5.02 23.94
N ARG A 80 2.81 5.89 24.39
CA ARG A 80 1.38 5.57 24.50
C ARG A 80 0.72 5.86 23.15
N TYR A 81 -0.06 4.92 22.67
CA TYR A 81 -0.77 5.06 21.40
C TYR A 81 -2.25 4.69 21.55
N SER A 82 -3.08 5.24 20.66
CA SER A 82 -4.49 4.91 20.53
C SER A 82 -4.84 4.62 19.06
N VAL A 83 -5.44 3.45 18.81
CA VAL A 83 -5.85 3.04 17.45
C VAL A 83 -7.28 3.48 17.22
N VAL A 84 -7.47 4.47 16.32
CA VAL A 84 -8.73 5.17 16.04
C VAL A 84 -9.42 4.51 14.84
N VAL A 85 -9.96 3.30 15.04
CA VAL A 85 -10.62 2.50 13.99
C VAL A 85 -11.94 1.93 14.50
N GLY A 86 -12.72 1.28 13.61
CA GLY A 86 -14.00 0.68 13.97
C GLY A 86 -15.19 1.62 13.77
N THR A 87 -16.25 1.47 14.57
CA THR A 87 -17.45 2.28 14.53
C THR A 87 -17.19 3.74 14.96
N PRO A 88 -18.05 4.70 14.61
CA PRO A 88 -17.91 6.09 15.06
C PRO A 88 -17.79 6.22 16.60
N LYS A 89 -18.53 5.41 17.35
CA LYS A 89 -18.49 5.40 18.82
C LYS A 89 -17.12 4.92 19.35
N GLU A 90 -16.60 3.86 18.78
CA GLU A 90 -15.27 3.34 19.14
C GLU A 90 -14.14 4.33 18.81
N ARG A 91 -14.24 5.01 17.66
CA ARG A 91 -13.28 6.05 17.27
C ARG A 91 -13.28 7.25 18.21
N VAL A 92 -14.46 7.71 18.63
CA VAL A 92 -14.58 8.79 19.63
C VAL A 92 -13.98 8.36 20.95
N ALA A 93 -14.28 7.15 21.43
CA ALA A 93 -13.69 6.62 22.64
C ALA A 93 -12.14 6.50 22.53
N ALA A 94 -11.63 6.10 21.37
CA ALA A 94 -10.20 6.03 21.12
C ALA A 94 -9.54 7.43 21.11
N LEU A 95 -10.17 8.44 20.55
CA LEU A 95 -9.68 9.83 20.58
C LEU A 95 -9.65 10.43 21.98
N SER A 96 -10.49 9.95 22.89
CA SER A 96 -10.56 10.42 24.27
C SER A 96 -9.51 9.78 25.19
N ARG A 97 -8.80 8.74 24.74
CA ARG A 97 -7.72 8.10 25.51
C ARG A 97 -6.47 8.98 25.52
N PRO A 98 -5.81 9.17 26.67
CA PRO A 98 -4.53 9.89 26.73
C PRO A 98 -3.45 9.09 25.98
N ALA A 99 -2.91 9.67 24.93
CA ALA A 99 -1.83 9.09 24.14
C ALA A 99 -1.02 10.19 23.45
N GLU A 100 0.21 9.90 23.06
CA GLU A 100 1.05 10.73 22.22
C GLU A 100 0.74 10.47 20.73
N LEU A 101 0.50 9.19 20.36
CA LEU A 101 0.21 8.75 18.99
C LEU A 101 -1.25 8.34 18.83
N TYR A 102 -1.90 8.90 17.81
CA TYR A 102 -3.25 8.51 17.39
C TYR A 102 -3.17 7.95 15.99
N ILE A 103 -3.45 6.65 15.84
CA ILE A 103 -3.27 5.91 14.59
C ILE A 103 -4.63 5.67 13.95
N ILE A 104 -4.87 6.24 12.78
CA ILE A 104 -6.15 6.14 12.07
C ILE A 104 -5.96 5.55 10.68
N ASN A 105 -6.93 4.78 10.20
CA ASN A 105 -6.91 4.35 8.81
C ASN A 105 -7.35 5.46 7.85
N ARG A 106 -6.71 5.50 6.70
CA ARG A 106 -6.88 6.56 5.67
C ARG A 106 -8.33 6.74 5.21
N GLU A 107 -9.16 5.70 5.26
CA GLU A 107 -10.57 5.76 4.90
C GLU A 107 -11.40 6.59 5.91
N ASN A 108 -10.93 6.69 7.16
CA ASN A 108 -11.59 7.44 8.22
C ASN A 108 -11.14 8.91 8.34
N VAL A 109 -10.21 9.36 7.50
CA VAL A 109 -9.71 10.74 7.53
C VAL A 109 -10.82 11.76 7.32
N GLU A 110 -11.74 11.52 6.38
CA GLU A 110 -12.88 12.42 6.14
C GLU A 110 -13.77 12.53 7.39
N TRP A 111 -14.03 11.41 8.05
CA TRP A 111 -14.78 11.41 9.32
C TRP A 111 -14.05 12.20 10.41
N LEU A 112 -12.73 12.03 10.55
CA LEU A 112 -11.94 12.74 11.57
C LEU A 112 -12.02 14.25 11.36
N VAL A 113 -11.84 14.71 10.12
CA VAL A 113 -11.92 16.15 9.77
C VAL A 113 -13.32 16.69 10.06
N LYS A 114 -14.38 15.94 9.77
CA LYS A 114 -15.76 16.31 10.12
C LYS A 114 -15.99 16.34 11.64
N HIS A 115 -15.42 15.38 12.37
CA HIS A 115 -15.53 15.31 13.83
C HIS A 115 -14.97 16.58 14.52
N TYR A 116 -13.89 17.15 13.98
CA TYR A 116 -13.28 18.38 14.48
C TYR A 116 -13.75 19.64 13.73
N ALA A 117 -14.80 19.56 12.91
CA ALA A 117 -15.29 20.74 12.19
C ALA A 117 -15.62 21.88 13.17
N GLY A 118 -15.14 23.10 12.86
CA GLY A 118 -15.28 24.27 13.73
C GLY A 118 -14.38 24.30 14.97
N ARG A 119 -13.49 23.32 15.16
CA ARG A 119 -12.52 23.26 16.26
C ARG A 119 -11.12 22.98 15.73
N LYS A 120 -10.10 23.43 16.46
CA LYS A 120 -8.72 23.04 16.16
C LYS A 120 -8.53 21.55 16.50
N MET A 121 -7.87 20.81 15.62
CA MET A 121 -7.46 19.44 15.94
C MET A 121 -6.40 19.44 17.05
N PRO A 122 -6.41 18.46 17.95
CA PRO A 122 -5.45 18.37 19.05
C PRO A 122 -4.11 17.78 18.64
N PHE A 123 -3.77 17.80 17.35
CA PHE A 123 -2.54 17.22 16.79
C PHE A 123 -1.67 18.33 16.22
N ASP A 124 -0.39 18.29 16.52
CA ASP A 124 0.61 19.22 15.99
C ASP A 124 1.48 18.59 14.89
N MET A 125 1.55 17.27 14.82
CA MET A 125 2.26 16.56 13.76
C MET A 125 1.34 15.57 13.02
N LEU A 126 1.50 15.50 11.70
CA LEU A 126 0.84 14.53 10.83
C LEU A 126 1.88 13.60 10.19
N ILE A 127 1.67 12.30 10.28
CA ILE A 127 2.41 11.28 9.54
C ILE A 127 1.45 10.60 8.58
N ILE A 128 1.84 10.51 7.31
CA ILE A 128 1.09 9.80 6.27
C ILE A 128 1.91 8.59 5.86
N ASP A 129 1.57 7.43 6.42
CA ASP A 129 2.17 6.16 6.03
C ASP A 129 1.45 5.61 4.79
N GLU A 130 2.22 5.24 3.77
CA GLU A 130 1.80 4.99 2.40
C GLU A 130 1.26 6.26 1.73
N LEU A 131 2.13 7.30 1.64
CA LEU A 131 1.81 8.60 1.04
C LEU A 131 1.28 8.46 -0.39
N SER A 132 1.77 7.48 -1.17
CA SER A 132 1.30 7.15 -2.52
C SER A 132 -0.21 6.85 -2.59
N SER A 133 -0.83 6.47 -1.48
CA SER A 133 -2.29 6.29 -1.40
C SER A 133 -3.08 7.59 -1.57
N PHE A 134 -2.43 8.75 -1.49
CA PHE A 134 -3.01 10.09 -1.68
C PHE A 134 -2.72 10.69 -3.05
N LYS A 135 -2.22 9.92 -4.02
CA LYS A 135 -1.91 10.35 -5.39
C LYS A 135 -3.10 10.95 -6.17
N ASN A 136 -4.32 10.67 -5.78
CA ASN A 136 -5.52 11.24 -6.41
C ASN A 136 -5.98 12.52 -5.67
N SER A 137 -5.71 13.68 -6.27
CA SER A 137 -6.07 14.99 -5.72
C SER A 137 -7.59 15.25 -5.61
N ARG A 138 -8.42 14.45 -6.30
CA ARG A 138 -9.88 14.55 -6.23
C ARG A 138 -10.49 13.62 -5.16
N ALA A 139 -9.70 12.73 -4.58
CA ALA A 139 -10.20 11.79 -3.56
C ALA A 139 -10.66 12.55 -2.31
N LYS A 140 -11.78 12.12 -1.72
CA LYS A 140 -12.38 12.74 -0.51
C LYS A 140 -11.38 12.86 0.63
N ARG A 141 -10.55 11.83 0.85
CA ARG A 141 -9.50 11.83 1.88
C ARG A 141 -8.43 12.90 1.65
N PHE A 142 -8.00 13.11 0.39
CA PHE A 142 -7.07 14.19 0.04
C PHE A 142 -7.69 15.55 0.31
N LEU A 143 -8.91 15.79 -0.19
CA LEU A 143 -9.64 17.04 0.00
C LEU A 143 -9.92 17.35 1.48
N ALA A 144 -10.13 16.31 2.28
CA ALA A 144 -10.32 16.45 3.72
C ALA A 144 -9.01 16.90 4.41
N LEU A 145 -7.88 16.21 4.17
CA LEU A 145 -6.59 16.63 4.73
C LEU A 145 -6.17 18.02 4.28
N LYS A 146 -6.34 18.33 2.99
CA LYS A 146 -6.03 19.65 2.43
C LYS A 146 -6.64 20.79 3.23
N LYS A 147 -7.87 20.63 3.77
CA LYS A 147 -8.57 21.66 4.55
C LYS A 147 -7.92 21.95 5.90
N VAL A 148 -7.21 20.97 6.46
CA VAL A 148 -6.69 21.04 7.83
C VAL A 148 -5.17 21.04 7.92
N LEU A 149 -4.46 20.93 6.78
CA LEU A 149 -2.99 20.92 6.75
C LEU A 149 -2.35 22.08 7.49
N GLY A 150 -2.95 23.26 7.46
CA GLY A 150 -2.44 24.43 8.16
C GLY A 150 -2.50 24.34 9.69
N GLN A 151 -3.13 23.31 10.24
CA GLN A 151 -3.18 23.10 11.70
C GLN A 151 -1.99 22.30 12.24
N PHE A 152 -1.26 21.61 11.34
CA PHE A 152 -0.07 20.83 11.70
C PHE A 152 1.19 21.68 11.54
N THR A 153 2.08 21.58 12.48
CA THR A 153 3.41 22.24 12.47
C THR A 153 4.43 21.39 11.71
N ARG A 154 4.23 20.05 11.71
CA ARG A 154 5.10 19.10 11.01
C ARG A 154 4.26 18.09 10.21
N VAL A 155 4.70 17.79 9.00
CA VAL A 155 4.03 16.77 8.13
C VAL A 155 5.07 15.86 7.50
N ILE A 156 5.02 14.57 7.82
CA ILE A 156 5.94 13.55 7.29
C ILE A 156 5.16 12.56 6.42
N GLY A 157 5.65 12.32 5.23
CA GLY A 157 5.11 11.32 4.31
C GLY A 157 6.07 10.15 4.12
N LEU A 158 5.56 8.93 4.21
CA LEU A 158 6.33 7.69 4.05
C LEU A 158 5.78 6.90 2.87
N THR A 159 6.62 6.44 1.95
CA THR A 159 6.24 5.48 0.91
C THR A 159 7.46 4.77 0.33
N GLY A 160 7.26 3.57 -0.23
CA GLY A 160 8.28 2.88 -1.04
C GLY A 160 8.14 3.17 -2.54
N THR A 161 6.99 3.67 -2.97
CA THR A 161 6.66 3.87 -4.39
C THR A 161 6.00 5.22 -4.60
N PRO A 162 6.79 6.32 -4.68
CA PRO A 162 6.23 7.68 -4.74
C PRO A 162 5.45 7.98 -6.03
N ALA A 163 5.87 7.40 -7.16
CA ALA A 163 5.27 7.69 -8.48
C ALA A 163 4.89 6.40 -9.24
N PRO A 164 3.96 5.57 -8.73
CA PRO A 164 3.69 4.25 -9.30
C PRO A 164 3.10 4.29 -10.72
N ASN A 165 2.46 5.39 -11.13
CA ASN A 165 1.90 5.57 -12.47
C ASN A 165 2.57 6.73 -13.25
N GLY A 166 3.68 7.25 -12.75
CA GLY A 166 4.38 8.40 -13.32
C GLY A 166 4.39 9.63 -12.45
N LEU A 167 5.15 10.64 -12.86
CA LEU A 167 5.40 11.84 -12.05
C LEU A 167 4.16 12.71 -11.80
N GLU A 168 3.06 12.52 -12.52
CA GLU A 168 1.78 13.16 -12.19
C GLU A 168 1.31 12.82 -10.76
N ASP A 169 1.62 11.61 -10.29
CA ASP A 169 1.27 11.14 -8.96
C ASP A 169 1.98 11.90 -7.82
N LEU A 170 3.10 12.59 -8.11
CA LEU A 170 3.88 13.31 -7.08
C LEU A 170 3.20 14.58 -6.59
N TRP A 171 2.52 15.33 -7.45
CA TRP A 171 1.96 16.62 -7.04
C TRP A 171 1.05 16.52 -5.81
N PRO A 172 0.06 15.61 -5.75
CA PRO A 172 -0.82 15.54 -4.58
C PRO A 172 -0.06 15.14 -3.30
N GLN A 173 0.95 14.31 -3.44
CA GLN A 173 1.76 13.83 -2.33
C GLN A 173 2.60 14.97 -1.73
N ILE A 174 3.34 15.69 -2.57
CA ILE A 174 4.16 16.84 -2.15
C ILE A 174 3.28 17.97 -1.65
N TYR A 175 2.11 18.19 -2.28
CA TYR A 175 1.15 19.21 -1.80
C TYR A 175 0.72 18.97 -0.35
N LEU A 176 0.52 17.72 0.08
CA LEU A 176 0.17 17.40 1.47
C LEU A 176 1.30 17.72 2.44
N LEU A 177 2.54 17.78 2.00
CA LEU A 177 3.68 18.15 2.83
C LEU A 177 3.84 19.69 2.91
N ASP A 178 3.82 20.37 1.77
CA ASP A 178 4.24 21.78 1.66
C ASP A 178 3.17 22.76 1.18
N ARG A 179 1.93 22.29 0.98
CA ARG A 179 0.78 23.09 0.49
C ARG A 179 1.03 23.75 -0.87
N GLY A 180 1.87 23.10 -1.69
CA GLY A 180 2.17 23.52 -3.06
C GLY A 180 3.29 24.56 -3.18
N ALA A 181 4.13 24.70 -2.17
CA ALA A 181 5.26 25.62 -2.20
C ALA A 181 6.26 25.26 -3.31
N ARG A 182 6.52 23.96 -3.55
CA ARG A 182 7.51 23.48 -4.52
C ARG A 182 6.92 23.19 -5.90
N LEU A 183 5.86 22.42 -5.96
CA LEU A 183 5.28 21.95 -7.24
C LEU A 183 4.06 22.77 -7.70
N GLY A 184 3.78 23.90 -7.03
CA GLY A 184 2.67 24.77 -7.38
C GLY A 184 1.38 24.50 -6.62
N ARG A 185 0.54 25.52 -6.50
CA ARG A 185 -0.67 25.50 -5.65
C ARG A 185 -1.82 24.70 -6.23
N THR A 186 -1.79 24.39 -7.52
CA THR A 186 -2.83 23.63 -8.22
C THR A 186 -2.24 22.54 -9.08
N MET A 187 -2.95 21.40 -9.18
CA MET A 187 -2.60 20.31 -10.08
C MET A 187 -2.50 20.79 -11.54
N ARG A 188 -3.39 21.70 -11.95
CA ARG A 188 -3.37 22.26 -13.31
C ARG A 188 -2.05 23.01 -13.58
N SER A 189 -1.65 23.89 -12.68
CA SER A 189 -0.38 24.64 -12.83
C SER A 189 0.83 23.69 -12.93
N TYR A 190 0.85 22.61 -12.13
CA TYR A 190 1.87 21.60 -12.19
C TYR A 190 1.90 20.90 -13.55
N LEU A 191 0.74 20.47 -14.04
CA LEU A 191 0.62 19.81 -15.33
C LEU A 191 1.01 20.75 -16.48
N ASP A 192 0.52 21.97 -16.49
CA ASP A 192 0.85 22.97 -17.51
C ASP A 192 2.36 23.29 -17.56
N MET A 193 3.03 23.22 -16.39
CA MET A 193 4.47 23.51 -16.28
C MET A 193 5.34 22.36 -16.81
N TYR A 194 5.01 21.12 -16.46
CA TYR A 194 5.92 19.97 -16.63
C TYR A 194 5.46 18.96 -17.66
N PHE A 195 4.22 19.05 -18.17
CA PHE A 195 3.68 18.05 -19.08
C PHE A 195 3.12 18.71 -20.34
N ASP A 196 3.22 18.00 -21.45
CA ASP A 196 2.53 18.31 -22.70
C ASP A 196 1.37 17.34 -22.92
N THR A 197 0.37 17.80 -23.65
CA THR A 197 -0.73 16.95 -24.15
C THR A 197 -0.57 16.86 -25.66
N PRO A 198 0.18 15.88 -26.16
CA PRO A 198 0.57 15.84 -27.59
C PRO A 198 -0.62 15.59 -28.51
N ASN A 199 -1.71 15.07 -27.99
CA ASN A 199 -2.92 14.80 -28.77
C ASN A 199 -4.15 15.39 -28.10
N SER A 200 -4.76 16.40 -28.74
CA SER A 200 -5.98 17.07 -28.24
C SER A 200 -7.19 16.14 -28.12
N TRP A 201 -7.23 15.03 -28.88
CA TRP A 201 -8.29 14.02 -28.85
C TRP A 201 -8.13 13.03 -27.68
N LEU A 202 -6.93 12.98 -27.04
CA LEU A 202 -6.62 12.14 -25.90
C LEU A 202 -6.06 12.98 -24.73
N PRO A 203 -6.86 13.89 -24.15
CA PRO A 203 -6.39 14.86 -23.17
C PRO A 203 -5.92 14.24 -21.83
N TYR A 204 -6.14 12.94 -21.65
CA TYR A 204 -5.67 12.17 -20.49
C TYR A 204 -4.28 11.57 -20.70
N LYS A 205 -3.76 11.52 -21.95
CA LYS A 205 -2.41 11.04 -22.24
C LYS A 205 -1.46 12.24 -22.25
N ARG A 206 -0.64 12.33 -21.22
CA ARG A 206 0.37 13.38 -21.07
C ARG A 206 1.76 12.79 -21.16
N GLU A 207 2.67 13.60 -21.64
CA GLU A 207 4.09 13.28 -21.75
C GLU A 207 4.89 14.35 -21.02
N LEU A 208 5.98 13.96 -20.36
CA LEU A 208 6.88 14.90 -19.70
C LEU A 208 7.56 15.79 -20.76
N LYS A 209 7.62 17.07 -20.48
CA LYS A 209 8.43 18.01 -21.26
C LYS A 209 9.93 17.66 -21.11
N PRO A 210 10.75 17.97 -22.12
CA PRO A 210 12.20 17.80 -22.01
C PRO A 210 12.76 18.50 -20.76
N GLY A 211 13.53 17.78 -19.95
CA GLY A 211 14.12 18.29 -18.70
C GLY A 211 13.16 18.48 -17.52
N ALA A 212 11.87 18.12 -17.69
CA ALA A 212 10.89 18.30 -16.61
C ALA A 212 11.11 17.35 -15.43
N GLU A 213 11.59 16.14 -15.71
CA GLU A 213 11.86 15.15 -14.66
C GLU A 213 12.93 15.65 -13.68
N GLU A 214 14.06 16.08 -14.20
CA GLU A 214 15.17 16.63 -13.42
C GLU A 214 14.75 17.88 -12.66
N ALA A 215 13.96 18.77 -13.29
CA ALA A 215 13.46 19.97 -12.66
C ALA A 215 12.49 19.67 -11.49
N ILE A 216 11.64 18.63 -11.63
CA ILE A 216 10.74 18.17 -10.55
C ILE A 216 11.57 17.65 -9.38
N TYR A 217 12.50 16.72 -9.64
CA TYR A 217 13.33 16.14 -8.58
C TYR A 217 14.19 17.20 -7.88
N GLN A 218 14.78 18.13 -8.61
CA GLN A 218 15.55 19.23 -8.02
C GLN A 218 14.69 20.08 -7.08
N ARG A 219 13.44 20.36 -7.46
CA ARG A 219 12.54 21.18 -6.63
C ARG A 219 12.10 20.54 -5.33
N ILE A 220 12.08 19.22 -5.26
CA ILE A 220 11.65 18.50 -4.05
C ILE A 220 12.81 17.93 -3.24
N SER A 221 14.05 18.04 -3.75
CA SER A 221 15.24 17.39 -3.17
C SER A 221 15.54 17.83 -1.74
N ASP A 222 15.15 19.03 -1.36
CA ASP A 222 15.36 19.57 -0.02
C ASP A 222 14.41 19.01 1.05
N ILE A 223 13.27 18.41 0.64
CA ILE A 223 12.33 17.78 1.58
C ILE A 223 12.11 16.28 1.30
N CYS A 224 12.74 15.73 0.30
CA CYS A 224 12.57 14.34 -0.08
C CYS A 224 13.89 13.59 0.01
N VAL A 225 13.90 12.48 0.74
CA VAL A 225 14.99 11.51 0.74
C VAL A 225 14.51 10.21 0.12
N SER A 226 15.33 9.63 -0.78
CA SER A 226 15.04 8.35 -1.43
C SER A 226 16.19 7.38 -1.23
N MET A 227 15.87 6.14 -0.83
CA MET A 227 16.86 5.08 -0.61
C MET A 227 16.32 3.74 -1.11
N ARG A 228 17.12 3.02 -1.87
CA ARG A 228 16.77 1.70 -2.39
C ARG A 228 17.38 0.61 -1.51
N ALA A 229 16.65 -0.49 -1.34
CA ALA A 229 17.12 -1.63 -0.56
C ALA A 229 18.43 -2.21 -1.12
N ALA A 230 18.57 -2.23 -2.44
CA ALA A 230 19.77 -2.73 -3.12
C ALA A 230 21.06 -1.96 -2.76
N ASP A 231 20.93 -0.67 -2.40
CA ASP A 231 22.09 0.17 -2.09
C ASP A 231 22.59 -0.03 -0.63
N HIS A 232 21.74 -0.57 0.24
CA HIS A 232 21.98 -0.63 1.69
C HIS A 232 21.93 -2.04 2.30
N LEU A 233 21.28 -2.99 1.63
CA LEU A 233 21.14 -4.36 2.11
C LEU A 233 21.85 -5.34 1.18
N LYS A 234 22.63 -6.26 1.76
CA LYS A 234 23.16 -7.42 1.02
C LYS A 234 22.01 -8.41 0.81
N MET A 235 21.22 -8.18 -0.22
CA MET A 235 20.16 -9.09 -0.62
C MET A 235 20.75 -10.21 -1.49
N PRO A 236 20.29 -11.46 -1.35
CA PRO A 236 20.63 -12.50 -2.32
C PRO A 236 20.08 -12.08 -3.70
N GLU A 237 20.78 -12.51 -4.73
CA GLU A 237 20.35 -12.26 -6.10
C GLU A 237 18.94 -12.82 -6.32
N ARG A 238 18.08 -12.01 -6.94
CA ARG A 238 16.71 -12.43 -7.29
C ARG A 238 16.81 -13.42 -8.44
N VAL A 239 16.31 -14.62 -8.22
CA VAL A 239 16.19 -15.66 -9.26
C VAL A 239 14.72 -15.80 -9.63
N ASP A 240 14.38 -15.45 -10.86
CA ASP A 240 13.03 -15.60 -11.41
C ASP A 240 12.95 -16.92 -12.19
N ASN A 241 12.22 -17.89 -11.66
CA ASN A 241 11.94 -19.16 -12.31
C ASN A 241 10.53 -19.16 -12.88
N VAL A 242 10.40 -19.30 -14.20
CA VAL A 242 9.12 -19.44 -14.87
C VAL A 242 8.78 -20.91 -15.00
N VAL A 243 7.66 -21.34 -14.39
CA VAL A 243 7.13 -22.68 -14.56
C VAL A 243 6.02 -22.62 -15.62
N GLU A 244 6.31 -23.10 -16.81
CA GLU A 244 5.35 -23.17 -17.92
C GLU A 244 4.43 -24.38 -17.75
N LEU A 245 3.12 -24.13 -17.75
CA LEU A 245 2.09 -25.17 -17.69
C LEU A 245 1.27 -25.16 -18.97
N ARG A 246 1.06 -26.35 -19.56
CA ARG A 246 0.28 -26.50 -20.78
C ARG A 246 -1.07 -27.13 -20.47
N LEU A 247 -2.13 -26.58 -21.02
CA LEU A 247 -3.46 -27.17 -20.97
C LEU A 247 -3.49 -28.46 -21.80
N SER A 248 -4.28 -29.43 -21.40
CA SER A 248 -4.60 -30.59 -22.25
C SER A 248 -5.48 -30.15 -23.45
N ALA A 249 -5.56 -30.97 -24.48
CA ALA A 249 -6.39 -30.69 -25.64
C ALA A 249 -7.86 -30.40 -25.29
N ARG A 250 -8.40 -31.09 -24.23
CA ARG A 250 -9.76 -30.86 -23.73
C ARG A 250 -9.90 -29.51 -23.03
N GLU A 251 -8.97 -29.16 -22.17
CA GLU A 251 -8.95 -27.89 -21.41
C GLU A 251 -8.72 -26.71 -22.36
N GLU A 252 -7.81 -26.85 -23.33
CA GLU A 252 -7.56 -25.85 -24.37
C GLU A 252 -8.81 -25.61 -25.23
N LYS A 253 -9.56 -26.66 -25.55
CA LYS A 253 -10.82 -26.53 -26.29
C LYS A 253 -11.83 -25.67 -25.51
N LEU A 254 -11.97 -25.87 -24.20
CA LEU A 254 -12.85 -25.05 -23.36
C LEU A 254 -12.36 -23.60 -23.27
N TYR A 255 -11.06 -23.39 -23.12
CA TYR A 255 -10.46 -22.07 -23.09
C TYR A 255 -10.72 -21.29 -24.40
N ARG A 256 -10.47 -21.93 -25.56
CA ARG A 256 -10.72 -21.35 -26.88
C ARG A 256 -12.21 -21.15 -27.18
N GLN A 257 -13.07 -22.01 -26.67
CA GLN A 257 -14.52 -21.84 -26.77
C GLN A 257 -14.94 -20.59 -26.03
N MET A 258 -14.48 -20.40 -24.76
CA MET A 258 -14.78 -19.19 -23.99
C MET A 258 -14.23 -17.91 -24.66
N GLU A 259 -13.02 -17.98 -25.22
CA GLU A 259 -12.39 -16.88 -25.94
C GLU A 259 -13.20 -16.43 -27.15
N ARG A 260 -13.74 -17.38 -27.94
CA ARG A 260 -14.46 -17.12 -29.17
C ARG A 260 -15.93 -16.78 -28.93
N ASP A 261 -16.61 -17.57 -28.10
CA ASP A 261 -18.07 -17.55 -27.96
C ASP A 261 -18.53 -16.73 -26.75
N MET A 262 -17.61 -16.30 -25.87
CA MET A 262 -17.87 -15.64 -24.59
C MET A 262 -18.82 -16.44 -23.66
N LEU A 263 -19.00 -17.70 -23.93
CA LEU A 263 -19.94 -18.59 -23.25
C LEU A 263 -19.37 -20.02 -23.17
N LEU A 264 -19.48 -20.62 -22.00
CA LEU A 264 -19.36 -22.06 -21.80
C LEU A 264 -20.66 -22.57 -21.18
N PRO A 265 -21.46 -23.34 -21.93
CA PRO A 265 -22.74 -23.85 -21.44
C PRO A 265 -22.54 -25.03 -20.49
N TYR A 266 -23.30 -25.04 -19.39
CA TYR A 266 -23.41 -26.15 -18.45
C TYR A 266 -24.89 -26.36 -18.09
N ALA A 267 -25.28 -27.58 -17.73
CA ALA A 267 -26.66 -27.93 -17.43
C ALA A 267 -27.28 -27.18 -16.24
N ASP A 268 -26.44 -26.69 -15.33
CA ASP A 268 -26.81 -26.11 -14.05
C ASP A 268 -26.22 -24.69 -13.81
N GLY A 269 -25.93 -24.00 -14.90
CA GLY A 269 -25.45 -22.59 -14.85
C GLY A 269 -24.29 -22.32 -15.80
N ASP A 270 -24.47 -21.35 -16.68
CA ASP A 270 -23.50 -21.01 -17.72
C ASP A 270 -22.35 -20.16 -17.20
N VAL A 271 -21.17 -20.29 -17.84
CA VAL A 271 -20.08 -19.34 -17.68
C VAL A 271 -20.15 -18.32 -18.81
N LEU A 272 -20.58 -17.11 -18.48
CA LEU A 272 -20.86 -16.06 -19.44
C LEU A 272 -19.91 -14.86 -19.22
N ALA A 273 -19.45 -14.26 -20.33
CA ALA A 273 -18.74 -12.98 -20.33
C ALA A 273 -19.57 -11.94 -21.12
N LEU A 274 -19.98 -10.86 -20.46
CA LEU A 274 -20.84 -9.83 -21.04
C LEU A 274 -20.08 -8.81 -21.90
N ASN A 275 -18.76 -8.72 -21.73
CA ASN A 275 -17.91 -7.80 -22.47
C ASN A 275 -16.44 -8.27 -22.45
N ALA A 276 -15.56 -7.59 -23.19
CA ALA A 276 -14.15 -7.95 -23.31
C ALA A 276 -13.39 -7.92 -21.95
N ALA A 277 -13.75 -7.03 -21.05
CA ALA A 277 -13.11 -6.98 -19.73
C ALA A 277 -13.50 -8.18 -18.85
N SER A 278 -14.79 -8.56 -18.87
CA SER A 278 -15.26 -9.76 -18.15
C SER A 278 -14.71 -11.05 -18.81
N LEU A 279 -14.54 -11.06 -20.13
CA LEU A 279 -13.90 -12.17 -20.85
C LEU A 279 -12.45 -12.38 -20.39
N ALA A 280 -11.64 -11.34 -20.32
CA ALA A 280 -10.27 -11.44 -19.81
C ALA A 280 -10.23 -12.00 -18.39
N GLY A 281 -11.14 -11.56 -17.50
CA GLY A 281 -11.28 -12.10 -16.16
C GLY A 281 -11.66 -13.59 -16.16
N LYS A 282 -12.58 -14.04 -17.00
CA LYS A 282 -12.98 -15.45 -17.11
C LYS A 282 -11.84 -16.32 -17.67
N LEU A 283 -11.12 -15.84 -18.67
CA LEU A 283 -9.95 -16.54 -19.23
C LEU A 283 -8.82 -16.72 -18.20
N LEU A 284 -8.56 -15.69 -17.36
CA LEU A 284 -7.62 -15.80 -16.25
C LEU A 284 -8.07 -16.86 -15.20
N GLN A 285 -9.36 -16.89 -14.87
CA GLN A 285 -9.94 -17.89 -13.98
C GLN A 285 -9.79 -19.29 -14.57
N LEU A 286 -10.13 -19.50 -15.85
CA LEU A 286 -9.95 -20.76 -16.56
C LEU A 286 -8.48 -21.22 -16.53
N ALA A 287 -7.55 -20.30 -16.79
CA ALA A 287 -6.11 -20.59 -16.72
C ALA A 287 -5.62 -20.95 -15.29
N ASN A 288 -6.34 -20.52 -14.24
CA ASN A 288 -6.09 -20.94 -12.86
C ASN A 288 -6.73 -22.29 -12.51
N GLY A 289 -7.59 -22.81 -13.37
CA GLY A 289 -8.19 -24.14 -13.23
C GLY A 289 -9.58 -24.16 -12.63
N ALA A 290 -10.18 -23.02 -12.32
CA ALA A 290 -11.58 -22.93 -11.91
C ALA A 290 -12.16 -21.57 -12.31
N VAL A 291 -13.47 -21.52 -12.54
CA VAL A 291 -14.19 -20.32 -12.97
C VAL A 291 -15.53 -20.19 -12.26
N TYR A 292 -16.00 -18.97 -12.01
CA TYR A 292 -17.36 -18.74 -11.50
C TYR A 292 -18.37 -18.82 -12.64
N ASP A 293 -19.49 -19.53 -12.43
CA ASP A 293 -20.66 -19.45 -13.32
C ASP A 293 -21.50 -18.18 -13.07
N GLU A 294 -22.65 -18.05 -13.73
CA GLU A 294 -23.56 -16.92 -13.59
C GLU A 294 -24.19 -16.81 -12.19
N PHE A 295 -24.27 -17.92 -11.46
CA PHE A 295 -24.77 -17.98 -10.09
C PHE A 295 -23.67 -17.87 -9.03
N HIS A 296 -22.42 -17.54 -9.44
CA HIS A 296 -21.22 -17.48 -8.60
C HIS A 296 -20.79 -18.82 -7.99
N ASN A 297 -21.27 -19.96 -8.52
CA ASN A 297 -20.72 -21.26 -8.15
C ASN A 297 -19.37 -21.49 -8.82
N VAL A 298 -18.53 -22.24 -8.15
CA VAL A 298 -17.16 -22.54 -8.65
C VAL A 298 -17.20 -23.78 -9.53
N ARG A 299 -16.81 -23.63 -10.79
CA ARG A 299 -16.61 -24.74 -11.74
C ARG A 299 -15.14 -25.06 -11.83
N VAL A 300 -14.73 -26.22 -11.31
CA VAL A 300 -13.34 -26.69 -11.40
C VAL A 300 -13.14 -27.39 -12.74
N LEU A 301 -12.06 -27.01 -13.45
CA LEU A 301 -11.70 -27.54 -14.75
C LEU A 301 -10.45 -28.42 -14.70
N HIS A 302 -9.43 -27.95 -13.94
CA HIS A 302 -8.16 -28.68 -13.79
C HIS A 302 -7.39 -28.20 -12.55
N ASP A 303 -6.40 -29.00 -12.13
CA ASP A 303 -5.55 -28.71 -10.97
C ASP A 303 -4.08 -28.43 -11.33
N ARG A 304 -3.75 -28.20 -12.61
CA ARG A 304 -2.36 -28.09 -13.10
C ARG A 304 -1.49 -27.12 -12.31
N LYS A 305 -2.04 -25.94 -11.94
CA LYS A 305 -1.29 -24.98 -11.12
C LYS A 305 -1.16 -25.44 -9.68
N LEU A 306 -2.11 -26.18 -9.16
CA LEU A 306 -2.01 -26.78 -7.83
C LEU A 306 -0.99 -27.91 -7.79
N ASP A 307 -0.94 -28.74 -8.83
CA ASP A 307 0.06 -29.81 -8.95
C ASP A 307 1.47 -29.21 -9.03
N ALA A 308 1.68 -28.19 -9.87
CA ALA A 308 2.95 -27.47 -9.92
C ALA A 308 3.32 -26.74 -8.61
N LEU A 309 2.32 -26.24 -7.89
CA LEU A 309 2.55 -25.64 -6.58
C LEU A 309 2.98 -26.70 -5.56
N GLU A 310 2.43 -27.90 -5.61
CA GLU A 310 2.83 -29.04 -4.77
C GLU A 310 4.29 -29.39 -5.02
N ASP A 311 4.70 -29.53 -6.29
CA ASP A 311 6.10 -29.78 -6.67
C ASP A 311 7.03 -28.69 -6.12
N LEU A 312 6.64 -27.42 -6.20
CA LEU A 312 7.42 -26.29 -5.68
C LEU A 312 7.52 -26.30 -4.15
N ILE A 313 6.45 -26.68 -3.45
CA ILE A 313 6.45 -26.81 -1.98
C ILE A 313 7.37 -27.98 -1.55
N GLU A 314 7.31 -29.11 -2.25
CA GLU A 314 8.21 -30.24 -2.00
C GLU A 314 9.67 -29.84 -2.24
N ALA A 315 9.96 -29.15 -3.35
CA ALA A 315 11.30 -28.64 -3.66
C ALA A 315 11.83 -27.64 -2.63
N ALA A 316 10.95 -26.92 -1.95
CA ALA A 316 11.33 -25.98 -0.88
C ALA A 316 11.83 -26.71 0.39
N ASN A 317 11.69 -28.02 0.47
CA ASN A 317 12.24 -28.87 1.53
C ASN A 317 11.95 -28.36 2.96
N GLY A 318 10.68 -28.11 3.25
CA GLY A 318 10.19 -27.66 4.56
C GLY A 318 10.39 -26.16 4.85
N LYS A 319 10.93 -25.41 3.91
CA LYS A 319 10.99 -23.93 4.02
C LYS A 319 9.60 -23.33 3.76
N PRO A 320 9.22 -22.25 4.45
CA PRO A 320 7.95 -21.59 4.22
C PRO A 320 7.87 -21.01 2.79
N VAL A 321 6.75 -21.23 2.12
CA VAL A 321 6.47 -20.75 0.77
C VAL A 321 5.37 -19.70 0.84
N LEU A 322 5.61 -18.51 0.28
CA LEU A 322 4.60 -17.47 0.15
C LEU A 322 3.86 -17.62 -1.18
N VAL A 323 2.56 -17.90 -1.13
CA VAL A 323 1.72 -18.07 -2.32
C VAL A 323 0.81 -16.84 -2.48
N MET A 324 0.86 -16.20 -3.65
CA MET A 324 -0.04 -15.13 -4.01
C MET A 324 -1.15 -15.68 -4.92
N TYR A 325 -2.40 -15.34 -4.63
CA TYR A 325 -3.57 -15.76 -5.40
C TYR A 325 -4.45 -14.57 -5.75
N ASN A 326 -5.29 -14.71 -6.79
CA ASN A 326 -6.15 -13.63 -7.27
C ASN A 326 -7.63 -13.84 -6.94
N TYR A 327 -8.10 -15.07 -6.85
CA TYR A 327 -9.52 -15.39 -6.69
C TYR A 327 -9.78 -16.18 -5.41
N GLN A 328 -10.95 -15.98 -4.80
CA GLN A 328 -11.31 -16.69 -3.57
C GLN A 328 -11.36 -18.22 -3.76
N HIS A 329 -11.76 -18.68 -4.95
CA HIS A 329 -11.74 -20.11 -5.26
C HIS A 329 -10.30 -20.67 -5.29
N ASP A 330 -9.29 -19.88 -5.66
CA ASP A 330 -7.89 -20.32 -5.62
C ASP A 330 -7.48 -20.61 -4.18
N LEU A 331 -7.77 -19.70 -3.25
CA LEU A 331 -7.50 -19.90 -1.83
C LEU A 331 -8.22 -21.15 -1.29
N THR A 332 -9.51 -21.30 -1.59
CA THR A 332 -10.29 -22.47 -1.14
C THR A 332 -9.67 -23.77 -1.63
N ARG A 333 -9.27 -23.85 -2.90
CA ARG A 333 -8.64 -25.02 -3.51
C ARG A 333 -7.24 -25.31 -2.90
N ILE A 334 -6.44 -24.26 -2.67
CA ILE A 334 -5.15 -24.36 -1.99
C ILE A 334 -5.34 -24.92 -0.57
N GLN A 335 -6.30 -24.37 0.20
CA GLN A 335 -6.59 -24.86 1.55
C GLN A 335 -7.13 -26.30 1.57
N GLN A 336 -7.92 -26.68 0.58
CA GLN A 336 -8.38 -28.06 0.42
C GLN A 336 -7.23 -29.05 0.12
N ARG A 337 -6.27 -28.63 -0.73
CA ARG A 337 -5.13 -29.47 -1.13
C ARG A 337 -4.09 -29.63 -0.03
N PHE A 338 -3.70 -28.51 0.61
CA PHE A 338 -2.58 -28.47 1.56
C PHE A 338 -3.02 -28.40 3.03
N GLY A 339 -4.30 -28.40 3.30
CA GLY A 339 -4.87 -28.23 4.64
C GLY A 339 -4.81 -26.79 5.15
N LYS A 340 -5.76 -26.42 5.99
CA LYS A 340 -5.79 -25.13 6.66
C LYS A 340 -4.81 -25.16 7.84
N GLY A 341 -4.03 -24.08 8.01
CA GLY A 341 -3.10 -23.95 9.13
C GLY A 341 -3.86 -23.79 10.45
N SER A 342 -3.51 -24.63 11.43
CA SER A 342 -4.05 -24.63 12.79
C SER A 342 -2.91 -24.98 13.76
N PRO A 343 -3.12 -24.91 15.10
CA PRO A 343 -2.17 -25.44 16.06
C PRO A 343 -1.85 -26.92 15.87
N GLU A 344 -2.83 -27.70 15.35
CA GLU A 344 -2.70 -29.14 15.08
C GLU A 344 -2.06 -29.41 13.69
N ASN A 345 -2.16 -28.44 12.77
CA ASN A 345 -1.50 -28.50 11.46
C ASN A 345 -0.63 -27.23 11.25
N PRO A 346 0.56 -27.14 11.88
CA PRO A 346 1.41 -25.96 11.77
C PRO A 346 1.97 -25.73 10.36
N ASN A 347 2.01 -26.77 9.53
CA ASN A 347 2.49 -26.74 8.14
C ASN A 347 1.39 -26.39 7.12
N GLY A 348 0.14 -26.24 7.55
CA GLY A 348 -0.97 -25.89 6.68
C GLY A 348 -0.98 -24.42 6.24
N VAL A 349 -1.89 -24.12 5.32
CA VAL A 349 -2.05 -22.77 4.73
C VAL A 349 -2.53 -21.76 5.76
N ARG A 350 -1.81 -20.66 5.91
CA ARG A 350 -2.19 -19.51 6.74
C ARG A 350 -2.36 -18.27 5.88
N GLU A 351 -3.43 -17.53 6.11
CA GLU A 351 -3.62 -16.21 5.52
C GLU A 351 -2.78 -15.19 6.29
N LEU A 352 -2.03 -14.36 5.56
CA LEU A 352 -1.19 -13.29 6.11
C LEU A 352 -1.94 -11.97 6.27
#